data_08b3ef72848dcc3aa9a12ffb18066a0d
#
_entry.id   08b3ef72848dcc3aa9a12ffb18066a0d
#
_cell.length_a   1.000
_cell.length_b   1.000
_cell.length_c   1.000
_cell.angle_alpha   90.00
_cell.angle_beta   90.00
_cell.angle_gamma   90.00
#
_symmetry.space_group_name_H-M   'P 1'
#
loop_
_entity.id
_entity.type
_entity.pdbx_description
1 polymer ?
#
loop_
_entity_poly.entity_id
_entity_poly.type
_entity_poly.pdbx_seq_one_letter_code
_entity_poly.pdbx_strand_id
1 'polypeptide(L)'
;MKKLISLILLCTMMLSLCFGASKKQKSKNIVLDAKKKFAIEGVALGSDNWPKAELTKKGEVIWNHKIDDDYQQIGWELRGTDLSKYAGLRIELSPVHDFDDFHVWLENPASFRDWGFNFAKDGVAYVFFNGQNRGWGEMKNPDPEEGFLIKFGGSITNIKKTVIKSIELIKKEDVPDASNLTLLDVPFGTQCWQSHIIGNEIIWAKGDSGGDAGWDLSGIDLSEYDRVRIEIESSTTNDYGMRLCDSNHENWHGFDQRVEPNVFEFNLSGEGASWVDDDGTDFDTSKGLKIIIQPWDRTKEEKTVVKSIQLLKGKKTPNEDIMIEDRQLGSVGWQSTAYESGLIEWEWDGKERWPRIGWDVRDVDFSKYTKIRIEFEPEASTLPLQVALYQGGPDTGVVFDAVSNSFIEANLDGSYCDYVWSNKGKWDPSKKIDEIWVSYNEISTNGEKSIIKSVTLLDDEVKAPLPDNLMLNNSKLGSEKDNAKVNENYEIIWSKSNYAACGWRYEDLEGDYLEIKVSSTDVPLRLRIRTKINENEASYIDDDGSHIFRINLKNKKQINAKGNTKAPEWEKSTKAFNYQGGGEILLEPASGVYKDGKKTVVEYIKVE
;
A
#
# COMPACT_ATOMS: atom_id res chain seq x y z
N MET A 1 -3.06 44.17 0.15
CA MET A 1 -2.49 43.48 1.31
C MET A 1 -3.43 43.33 2.52
N LYS A 2 -4.07 44.42 3.06
CA LYS A 2 -4.96 44.31 4.23
C LYS A 2 -6.19 43.38 4.03
N LYS A 3 -6.79 43.29 2.83
CA LYS A 3 -7.91 42.37 2.53
C LYS A 3 -7.51 40.92 2.42
N LEU A 4 -6.25 40.60 2.03
CA LEU A 4 -5.74 39.23 1.94
C LEU A 4 -5.44 38.68 3.34
N ILE A 5 -4.93 39.49 4.24
CA ILE A 5 -4.64 39.09 5.64
C ILE A 5 -5.94 38.79 6.40
N SER A 6 -7.01 39.58 6.16
CA SER A 6 -8.33 39.30 6.78
C SER A 6 -8.95 37.98 6.26
N LEU A 7 -8.72 37.61 5.01
CA LEU A 7 -9.24 36.36 4.46
C LEU A 7 -8.49 35.12 5.01
N ILE A 8 -7.17 35.24 5.18
CA ILE A 8 -6.35 34.15 5.77
C ILE A 8 -6.68 33.99 7.27
N LEU A 9 -6.93 35.07 8.02
CA LEU A 9 -7.36 34.96 9.41
C LEU A 9 -8.77 34.35 9.55
N LEU A 10 -9.68 34.64 8.61
CA LEU A 10 -11.02 34.04 8.58
C LEU A 10 -10.99 32.56 8.24
N CYS A 11 -10.15 32.14 7.29
CA CYS A 11 -9.95 30.72 6.94
C CYS A 11 -9.29 29.93 8.08
N THR A 12 -8.32 30.52 8.80
CA THR A 12 -7.72 29.86 9.97
C THR A 12 -8.69 29.77 11.15
N MET A 13 -9.57 30.73 11.35
CA MET A 13 -10.64 30.63 12.34
C MET A 13 -11.73 29.61 11.94
N MET A 14 -12.06 29.46 10.67
CA MET A 14 -13.01 28.43 10.22
C MET A 14 -12.41 27.02 10.25
N LEU A 15 -11.12 26.86 9.96
CA LEU A 15 -10.44 25.56 10.14
C LEU A 15 -10.31 25.14 11.61
N SER A 16 -10.15 26.11 12.55
CA SER A 16 -10.15 25.80 13.98
C SER A 16 -11.55 25.52 14.56
N LEU A 17 -12.62 25.86 13.83
CA LEU A 17 -13.99 25.53 14.20
C LEU A 17 -14.47 24.19 13.59
N CYS A 18 -13.81 23.68 12.54
CA CYS A 18 -14.08 22.35 11.99
C CYS A 18 -13.34 21.23 12.72
N PHE A 19 -12.25 21.52 13.42
CA PHE A 19 -11.76 20.65 14.48
C PHE A 19 -12.55 20.97 15.75
N GLY A 20 -13.84 20.70 15.70
CA GLY A 20 -14.67 20.62 16.87
C GLY A 20 -13.97 19.68 17.82
N ALA A 21 -13.40 20.25 18.90
CA ALA A 21 -13.05 19.48 20.05
C ALA A 21 -14.25 18.58 20.31
N SER A 22 -14.13 17.30 19.98
CA SER A 22 -14.96 16.27 20.56
C SER A 22 -14.94 16.60 22.03
N LYS A 23 -16.00 17.21 22.53
CA LYS A 23 -16.24 17.26 23.96
C LYS A 23 -16.18 15.80 24.33
N LYS A 24 -15.05 15.35 24.96
CA LYS A 24 -15.05 14.14 25.73
C LYS A 24 -16.28 14.27 26.61
N GLN A 25 -17.36 13.66 26.15
CA GLN A 25 -18.55 13.47 26.94
C GLN A 25 -18.02 12.55 28.04
N LYS A 26 -17.65 13.16 29.17
CA LYS A 26 -17.30 12.38 30.34
C LYS A 26 -18.56 11.54 30.57
N SER A 27 -18.51 10.24 30.22
CA SER A 27 -19.48 9.31 30.73
C SER A 27 -19.57 9.63 32.22
N LYS A 28 -20.76 9.76 32.72
CA LYS A 28 -20.95 9.89 34.18
C LYS A 28 -20.54 8.54 34.72
N ASN A 29 -19.24 8.38 34.98
CA ASN A 29 -18.72 7.23 35.66
C ASN A 29 -19.48 7.14 36.96
N ILE A 30 -20.26 6.09 37.13
CA ILE A 30 -20.87 5.77 38.41
C ILE A 30 -19.70 5.30 39.28
N VAL A 31 -18.98 6.25 39.87
CA VAL A 31 -17.94 5.96 40.84
C VAL A 31 -18.64 5.49 42.09
N LEU A 32 -18.56 4.21 42.34
CA LEU A 32 -19.23 3.54 43.41
C LEU A 32 -18.29 3.47 44.64
N ASP A 33 -18.77 3.71 45.85
CA ASP A 33 -17.99 3.72 47.09
C ASP A 33 -17.79 2.32 47.74
N ALA A 34 -16.72 2.00 48.49
CA ALA A 34 -16.10 0.70 48.76
C ALA A 34 -16.95 -0.51 49.22
N LYS A 35 -18.07 -0.59 49.55
CA LYS A 35 -19.07 -1.69 49.50
C LYS A 35 -20.30 -1.26 48.69
N LYS A 36 -20.49 0.04 48.60
CA LYS A 36 -21.39 0.68 47.68
C LYS A 36 -20.68 1.19 46.42
N LYS A 37 -19.38 1.38 46.52
CA LYS A 37 -18.48 1.87 45.50
C LYS A 37 -18.31 0.90 44.36
N PHE A 38 -18.39 -0.37 44.58
CA PHE A 38 -18.33 -1.39 43.54
C PHE A 38 -19.65 -2.18 43.46
N ALA A 39 -20.78 -1.50 43.70
CA ALA A 39 -22.10 -2.11 43.52
C ALA A 39 -22.59 -1.89 42.07
N ILE A 40 -23.12 -2.91 41.43
CA ILE A 40 -23.81 -2.86 40.12
C ILE A 40 -25.31 -2.95 40.39
N GLU A 41 -26.10 -1.98 39.90
CA GLU A 41 -27.56 -1.92 40.13
C GLU A 41 -27.97 -2.15 41.59
N GLY A 42 -27.19 -1.63 42.54
CA GLY A 42 -27.43 -1.77 43.99
C GLY A 42 -26.93 -3.05 44.60
N VAL A 43 -26.50 -4.03 43.83
CA VAL A 43 -25.90 -5.28 44.31
C VAL A 43 -24.42 -5.06 44.62
N ALA A 44 -24.04 -5.30 45.86
CA ALA A 44 -22.68 -5.05 46.33
C ALA A 44 -21.67 -6.09 45.77
N LEU A 45 -20.45 -5.63 45.46
CA LEU A 45 -19.33 -6.54 45.17
C LEU A 45 -19.11 -7.47 46.36
N GLY A 46 -18.95 -8.76 46.08
CA GLY A 46 -18.82 -9.83 47.07
C GLY A 46 -20.16 -10.44 47.48
N SER A 47 -21.28 -10.08 46.83
CA SER A 47 -22.54 -10.83 46.93
C SER A 47 -22.36 -12.26 46.44
N ASP A 48 -21.53 -12.48 45.41
CA ASP A 48 -20.89 -13.77 45.11
C ASP A 48 -19.40 -13.74 45.44
N ASN A 49 -18.97 -14.59 46.29
CA ASN A 49 -17.58 -14.64 46.79
C ASN A 49 -17.21 -16.04 47.24
N TRP A 50 -16.45 -16.73 46.41
CA TRP A 50 -16.10 -18.14 46.71
C TRP A 50 -14.66 -18.49 46.28
N PRO A 51 -13.90 -19.17 47.16
CA PRO A 51 -14.04 -19.15 48.61
C PRO A 51 -13.83 -17.72 49.14
N LYS A 52 -14.38 -17.37 50.27
CA LYS A 52 -14.51 -15.98 50.74
C LYS A 52 -13.19 -15.21 50.76
N ALA A 53 -12.96 -14.39 49.74
CA ALA A 53 -11.94 -13.37 49.71
C ALA A 53 -12.34 -12.15 50.57
N GLU A 54 -11.38 -11.41 51.10
CA GLU A 54 -11.64 -10.21 51.88
C GLU A 54 -11.62 -8.97 50.98
N LEU A 55 -12.73 -8.22 50.99
CA LEU A 55 -12.80 -6.91 50.33
C LEU A 55 -12.53 -5.80 51.35
N THR A 56 -11.43 -5.07 51.17
CA THR A 56 -11.09 -3.93 52.03
C THR A 56 -11.87 -2.67 51.63
N LYS A 57 -11.95 -1.68 52.57
CA LYS A 57 -12.58 -0.37 52.27
C LYS A 57 -11.89 0.42 51.17
N LYS A 58 -10.67 0.05 50.80
CA LYS A 58 -9.88 0.68 49.73
C LYS A 58 -10.11 0.05 48.34
N GLY A 59 -10.94 -0.99 48.25
CA GLY A 59 -11.14 -1.74 47.02
C GLY A 59 -10.06 -2.77 46.75
N GLU A 60 -9.36 -3.22 47.79
CA GLU A 60 -8.40 -4.32 47.68
C GLU A 60 -9.14 -5.64 47.96
N VAL A 61 -8.98 -6.58 47.05
CA VAL A 61 -9.39 -8.00 47.25
C VAL A 61 -8.18 -8.74 47.79
N ILE A 62 -8.31 -9.27 49.01
CA ILE A 62 -7.29 -10.11 49.64
C ILE A 62 -7.71 -11.56 49.47
N TRP A 63 -6.91 -12.32 48.74
CA TRP A 63 -7.17 -13.71 48.42
C TRP A 63 -6.83 -14.62 49.59
N ASN A 64 -7.61 -15.68 49.75
CA ASN A 64 -7.48 -16.57 50.93
C ASN A 64 -6.58 -17.78 50.62
N HIS A 65 -5.29 -17.66 50.84
CA HIS A 65 -4.30 -18.75 50.65
C HIS A 65 -4.34 -19.88 51.70
N LYS A 66 -5.31 -19.87 52.59
CA LYS A 66 -5.44 -20.96 53.63
C LYS A 66 -6.30 -22.11 53.15
N ILE A 67 -6.81 -22.06 51.96
CA ILE A 67 -7.69 -23.07 51.35
C ILE A 67 -6.85 -23.78 50.28
N ASP A 68 -6.98 -25.10 50.21
CA ASP A 68 -6.31 -25.94 49.19
C ASP A 68 -6.89 -25.73 47.77
N ASP A 69 -7.69 -24.71 47.57
CA ASP A 69 -8.26 -24.35 46.29
C ASP A 69 -7.57 -23.08 45.78
N ASP A 70 -6.70 -23.25 44.81
CA ASP A 70 -5.97 -22.16 44.18
C ASP A 70 -6.90 -21.27 43.37
N TYR A 71 -8.10 -21.74 43.01
CA TYR A 71 -9.06 -21.03 42.17
C TYR A 71 -10.04 -20.26 43.03
N GLN A 72 -9.96 -18.93 42.99
CA GLN A 72 -10.83 -18.05 43.76
C GLN A 72 -11.47 -16.96 42.90
N GLN A 73 -12.67 -16.55 43.30
CA GLN A 73 -13.45 -15.58 42.58
C GLN A 73 -14.25 -14.67 43.52
N ILE A 74 -14.54 -13.45 43.07
CA ILE A 74 -15.41 -12.51 43.73
C ILE A 74 -16.24 -11.78 42.69
N GLY A 75 -17.50 -11.47 42.98
CA GLY A 75 -18.37 -10.84 41.99
C GLY A 75 -19.70 -10.35 42.51
N TRP A 76 -20.65 -10.30 41.61
CA TRP A 76 -22.00 -9.78 41.83
C TRP A 76 -23.05 -10.80 41.40
N GLU A 77 -23.95 -11.09 42.32
CA GLU A 77 -25.14 -11.88 42.05
C GLU A 77 -26.23 -10.97 41.43
N LEU A 78 -26.28 -10.88 40.12
CA LEU A 78 -27.22 -10.03 39.36
C LEU A 78 -28.27 -10.85 38.61
N ARG A 79 -28.38 -12.14 38.87
CA ARG A 79 -29.43 -12.97 38.27
C ARG A 79 -30.82 -12.41 38.58
N GLY A 80 -31.66 -12.25 37.56
CA GLY A 80 -32.96 -11.61 37.70
C GLY A 80 -32.93 -10.08 37.70
N THR A 81 -31.76 -9.47 37.46
CA THR A 81 -31.64 -8.02 37.29
C THR A 81 -31.53 -7.70 35.80
N ASP A 82 -32.46 -6.93 35.28
CA ASP A 82 -32.43 -6.49 33.87
C ASP A 82 -31.27 -5.53 33.64
N LEU A 83 -30.30 -5.97 32.85
CA LEU A 83 -29.12 -5.23 32.42
C LEU A 83 -29.22 -4.76 30.96
N SER A 84 -30.38 -4.96 30.30
CA SER A 84 -30.56 -4.71 28.85
C SER A 84 -30.29 -3.26 28.42
N LYS A 85 -30.31 -2.29 29.33
CA LYS A 85 -29.93 -0.88 29.07
C LYS A 85 -28.45 -0.66 28.91
N TYR A 86 -27.62 -1.65 29.29
CA TYR A 86 -26.16 -1.59 29.15
C TYR A 86 -25.66 -2.50 28.03
N ALA A 87 -24.60 -2.09 27.39
CA ALA A 87 -23.86 -2.92 26.45
C ALA A 87 -22.93 -3.91 27.16
N GLY A 88 -22.44 -3.52 28.35
CA GLY A 88 -21.48 -4.31 29.09
C GLY A 88 -20.87 -3.54 30.27
N LEU A 89 -19.74 -3.99 30.73
CA LEU A 89 -18.97 -3.31 31.77
C LEU A 89 -17.47 -3.34 31.47
N ARG A 90 -16.75 -2.33 32.01
CA ARG A 90 -15.29 -2.24 32.01
C ARG A 90 -14.80 -2.45 33.44
N ILE A 91 -13.84 -3.34 33.60
CA ILE A 91 -13.17 -3.58 34.88
C ILE A 91 -11.69 -3.25 34.72
N GLU A 92 -11.12 -2.48 35.63
CA GLU A 92 -9.68 -2.18 35.67
C GLU A 92 -9.08 -2.61 37.00
N LEU A 93 -8.06 -3.47 36.93
CA LEU A 93 -7.38 -4.05 38.06
C LEU A 93 -5.89 -3.64 38.11
N SER A 94 -5.26 -3.81 39.31
CA SER A 94 -3.82 -3.62 39.51
C SER A 94 -3.34 -4.48 40.68
N PRO A 95 -2.13 -5.05 40.70
CA PRO A 95 -1.25 -5.14 39.52
C PRO A 95 -1.88 -5.98 38.43
N VAL A 96 -1.29 -5.88 37.23
CA VAL A 96 -1.62 -6.76 36.13
C VAL A 96 -1.16 -8.17 36.50
N HIS A 97 -2.06 -9.13 36.46
CA HIS A 97 -1.78 -10.52 36.73
C HIS A 97 -1.46 -11.26 35.43
N ASP A 98 -0.77 -12.37 35.52
CA ASP A 98 -0.56 -13.21 34.35
C ASP A 98 -1.90 -13.80 33.91
N PHE A 99 -2.28 -13.57 32.66
CA PHE A 99 -3.68 -13.56 32.21
C PHE A 99 -4.26 -14.91 31.87
N ASP A 100 -3.43 -15.95 31.75
CA ASP A 100 -3.88 -17.29 31.36
C ASP A 100 -4.78 -17.93 32.41
N ASP A 101 -4.70 -17.46 33.64
CA ASP A 101 -5.43 -18.02 34.76
C ASP A 101 -6.35 -17.02 35.49
N PHE A 102 -6.50 -15.78 35.01
CA PHE A 102 -7.29 -14.75 35.70
C PHE A 102 -8.25 -14.03 34.76
N HIS A 103 -9.56 -14.24 34.92
CA HIS A 103 -10.60 -13.85 33.98
C HIS A 103 -11.75 -13.11 34.62
N VAL A 104 -12.64 -12.56 33.80
CA VAL A 104 -14.01 -12.19 34.16
C VAL A 104 -14.96 -13.22 33.55
N TRP A 105 -15.95 -13.65 34.29
CA TRP A 105 -16.99 -14.57 33.82
C TRP A 105 -18.34 -13.90 33.87
N LEU A 106 -19.18 -14.23 32.90
CA LEU A 106 -20.63 -14.13 32.96
C LEU A 106 -21.19 -15.54 33.05
N GLU A 107 -22.00 -15.82 34.04
CA GLU A 107 -22.65 -17.11 34.20
C GLU A 107 -24.17 -16.95 34.08
N ASN A 108 -24.77 -17.74 33.19
CA ASN A 108 -26.21 -17.70 32.98
C ASN A 108 -26.95 -18.39 34.11
N PRO A 109 -28.07 -17.83 34.63
CA PRO A 109 -28.83 -18.37 35.75
C PRO A 109 -29.39 -19.77 35.53
N ALA A 110 -29.78 -20.11 34.31
CA ALA A 110 -30.58 -21.30 34.04
C ALA A 110 -29.79 -22.49 33.51
N SER A 111 -28.60 -22.31 32.99
CA SER A 111 -27.88 -23.34 32.21
C SER A 111 -26.48 -23.68 32.71
N PHE A 112 -25.96 -22.97 33.69
CA PHE A 112 -24.56 -23.06 34.13
C PHE A 112 -23.56 -22.87 32.96
N ARG A 113 -23.94 -22.09 31.97
CA ARG A 113 -23.13 -21.78 30.80
C ARG A 113 -22.37 -20.50 31.05
N ASP A 114 -21.10 -20.56 30.78
CA ASP A 114 -20.18 -19.47 31.09
C ASP A 114 -19.61 -18.84 29.84
N TRP A 115 -19.34 -17.54 29.94
CA TRP A 115 -18.56 -16.76 28.98
C TRP A 115 -17.41 -16.13 29.74
N GLY A 116 -16.20 -16.38 29.27
CA GLY A 116 -14.98 -15.85 29.89
C GLY A 116 -14.41 -14.68 29.07
N PHE A 117 -13.92 -13.67 29.78
CA PHE A 117 -13.31 -12.46 29.23
C PHE A 117 -11.94 -12.27 29.83
N ASN A 118 -10.93 -12.08 28.98
CA ASN A 118 -9.56 -11.91 29.40
C ASN A 118 -9.28 -10.46 29.79
N PHE A 119 -8.33 -10.27 30.73
CA PHE A 119 -7.73 -8.97 30.94
C PHE A 119 -6.59 -8.78 29.94
N ALA A 120 -6.46 -7.60 29.34
CA ALA A 120 -5.26 -7.25 28.61
C ALA A 120 -4.12 -6.84 29.56
N LYS A 121 -2.89 -6.74 29.08
CA LYS A 121 -1.69 -6.44 29.90
C LYS A 121 -1.76 -5.10 30.65
N ASP A 122 -2.62 -4.20 30.24
CA ASP A 122 -2.90 -2.96 30.95
C ASP A 122 -3.77 -3.14 32.21
N GLY A 123 -4.26 -4.37 32.43
CA GLY A 123 -5.12 -4.72 33.55
C GLY A 123 -6.59 -4.39 33.34
N VAL A 124 -7.00 -4.14 32.10
CA VAL A 124 -8.39 -3.80 31.73
C VAL A 124 -9.06 -5.01 31.08
N ALA A 125 -10.31 -5.26 31.43
CA ALA A 125 -11.21 -6.15 30.72
C ALA A 125 -12.48 -5.40 30.29
N TYR A 126 -12.91 -5.58 29.06
CA TYR A 126 -14.21 -5.16 28.56
C TYR A 126 -15.10 -6.39 28.41
N VAL A 127 -16.19 -6.39 29.12
CA VAL A 127 -17.16 -7.50 29.19
C VAL A 127 -18.43 -7.06 28.50
N PHE A 128 -18.65 -7.48 27.25
CA PHE A 128 -19.84 -7.13 26.51
C PHE A 128 -20.89 -8.23 26.56
N PHE A 129 -22.15 -7.86 26.80
CA PHE A 129 -23.29 -8.79 26.91
C PHE A 129 -23.74 -9.36 25.56
N ASN A 130 -23.21 -8.86 24.46
CA ASN A 130 -23.38 -9.44 23.13
C ASN A 130 -22.28 -10.45 22.76
N GLY A 131 -21.38 -10.79 23.70
CA GLY A 131 -20.28 -11.72 23.49
C GLY A 131 -19.02 -11.13 22.85
N GLN A 132 -18.98 -9.83 22.54
CA GLN A 132 -17.78 -9.16 22.09
C GLN A 132 -16.69 -9.19 23.19
N ASN A 133 -15.41 -9.35 22.82
CA ASN A 133 -14.26 -9.53 23.71
C ASN A 133 -14.24 -10.84 24.52
N ARG A 134 -15.09 -11.79 24.19
CA ARG A 134 -15.04 -13.08 24.87
C ARG A 134 -13.79 -13.86 24.44
N GLY A 135 -13.07 -14.41 25.38
CA GLY A 135 -11.94 -15.31 25.13
C GLY A 135 -12.36 -16.78 24.98
N TRP A 136 -13.46 -17.17 25.61
CA TRP A 136 -14.00 -18.52 25.56
C TRP A 136 -15.46 -18.56 26.01
N GLY A 137 -16.13 -19.69 25.82
CA GLY A 137 -17.49 -19.93 26.30
C GLY A 137 -18.48 -20.33 25.21
N GLU A 138 -19.76 -20.25 25.54
CA GLU A 138 -20.84 -20.68 24.68
C GLU A 138 -21.00 -19.84 23.41
N MET A 139 -21.37 -20.49 22.31
CA MET A 139 -21.61 -19.79 21.03
C MET A 139 -22.81 -18.86 21.09
N LYS A 140 -23.86 -19.22 21.83
CA LYS A 140 -25.01 -18.36 22.01
C LYS A 140 -24.65 -17.15 22.89
N ASN A 141 -25.03 -15.97 22.47
CA ASN A 141 -24.77 -14.75 23.22
C ASN A 141 -25.52 -14.75 24.57
N PRO A 142 -24.95 -14.10 25.59
CA PRO A 142 -25.62 -13.87 26.87
C PRO A 142 -26.91 -13.07 26.70
N ASP A 143 -27.90 -13.31 27.57
CA ASP A 143 -29.14 -12.53 27.60
C ASP A 143 -29.12 -11.54 28.78
N PRO A 144 -28.95 -10.23 28.53
CA PRO A 144 -28.88 -9.24 29.60
C PRO A 144 -30.21 -8.98 30.31
N GLU A 145 -31.36 -9.39 29.75
CA GLU A 145 -32.67 -9.25 30.42
C GLU A 145 -32.81 -10.21 31.58
N GLU A 146 -32.21 -11.39 31.50
CA GLU A 146 -32.19 -12.38 32.57
C GLU A 146 -31.18 -12.05 33.70
N GLY A 147 -30.22 -11.15 33.40
CA GLY A 147 -29.11 -10.85 34.27
C GLY A 147 -28.12 -11.99 34.39
N PHE A 148 -27.04 -11.77 35.14
CA PHE A 148 -25.91 -12.71 35.24
C PHE A 148 -25.36 -12.79 36.64
N LEU A 149 -24.71 -13.89 36.93
CA LEU A 149 -23.65 -13.91 37.93
C LEU A 149 -22.38 -13.35 37.24
N ILE A 150 -21.88 -12.20 37.67
CA ILE A 150 -20.66 -11.58 37.13
C ILE A 150 -19.57 -11.73 38.20
N LYS A 151 -18.46 -12.34 37.84
CA LYS A 151 -17.36 -12.61 38.76
C LYS A 151 -16.01 -12.45 38.06
N PHE A 152 -14.99 -12.15 38.83
CA PHE A 152 -13.61 -12.16 38.36
C PHE A 152 -12.72 -12.89 39.36
N GLY A 153 -11.63 -13.49 38.87
CA GLY A 153 -10.73 -14.28 39.64
C GLY A 153 -9.96 -15.28 38.79
N GLY A 154 -9.48 -16.36 39.39
CA GLY A 154 -8.72 -17.40 38.73
C GLY A 154 -7.74 -18.08 39.65
N SER A 155 -6.69 -18.66 39.10
CA SER A 155 -5.59 -19.21 39.88
C SER A 155 -4.85 -18.10 40.62
N ILE A 156 -4.79 -18.19 41.93
CA ILE A 156 -4.20 -17.17 42.79
C ILE A 156 -2.88 -17.62 43.43
N THR A 157 -2.26 -18.67 42.95
CA THR A 157 -1.08 -19.30 43.57
C THR A 157 0.00 -18.29 43.96
N ASN A 158 0.18 -17.24 43.13
CA ASN A 158 1.17 -16.18 43.34
C ASN A 158 0.56 -14.80 43.63
N ILE A 159 -0.78 -14.68 43.72
CA ILE A 159 -1.49 -13.41 43.85
C ILE A 159 -1.96 -13.22 45.29
N LYS A 160 -1.33 -12.33 46.08
CA LYS A 160 -1.75 -12.03 47.44
C LYS A 160 -2.93 -11.08 47.50
N LYS A 161 -2.95 -10.09 46.63
CA LYS A 161 -4.04 -9.11 46.54
C LYS A 161 -4.19 -8.54 45.16
N THR A 162 -5.40 -8.14 44.87
CA THR A 162 -5.78 -7.40 43.65
C THR A 162 -6.44 -6.08 44.04
N VAL A 163 -6.08 -4.98 43.41
CA VAL A 163 -6.70 -3.66 43.66
C VAL A 163 -7.64 -3.37 42.50
N ILE A 164 -8.90 -3.12 42.83
CA ILE A 164 -9.89 -2.65 41.84
C ILE A 164 -9.72 -1.14 41.70
N LYS A 165 -9.34 -0.70 40.50
CA LYS A 165 -9.21 0.71 40.18
C LYS A 165 -10.56 1.31 39.80
N SER A 166 -11.25 0.68 38.84
CA SER A 166 -12.58 1.11 38.42
C SER A 166 -13.45 -0.06 37.97
N ILE A 167 -14.75 0.15 38.05
CA ILE A 167 -15.80 -0.66 37.43
C ILE A 167 -16.78 0.33 36.84
N GLU A 168 -17.04 0.21 35.54
CA GLU A 168 -17.85 1.13 34.79
C GLU A 168 -18.86 0.36 33.95
N LEU A 169 -20.16 0.68 34.09
CA LEU A 169 -21.20 0.17 33.22
C LEU A 169 -21.18 0.96 31.91
N ILE A 170 -21.12 0.26 30.81
CA ILE A 170 -21.08 0.79 29.45
C ILE A 170 -22.50 0.86 28.94
N LYS A 171 -22.99 2.04 28.61
CA LYS A 171 -24.32 2.18 28.01
C LYS A 171 -24.32 1.82 26.54
N LYS A 172 -25.46 1.35 26.03
CA LYS A 172 -25.60 1.01 24.61
C LYS A 172 -25.35 2.22 23.69
N GLU A 173 -25.77 3.41 24.09
CA GLU A 173 -25.57 4.63 23.31
C GLU A 173 -24.10 5.10 23.24
N ASP A 174 -23.23 4.56 24.11
CA ASP A 174 -21.81 4.92 24.16
C ASP A 174 -20.92 3.94 23.33
N VAL A 175 -21.53 2.90 22.74
CA VAL A 175 -20.84 1.92 21.91
C VAL A 175 -21.17 2.15 20.44
N PRO A 176 -20.17 2.28 19.56
CA PRO A 176 -20.42 2.34 18.11
C PRO A 176 -21.19 1.12 17.61
N ASP A 177 -22.07 1.31 16.63
CA ASP A 177 -22.77 0.21 16.00
C ASP A 177 -21.79 -0.67 15.20
N ALA A 178 -21.82 -1.96 15.46
CA ALA A 178 -21.01 -2.97 14.78
C ALA A 178 -21.86 -4.13 14.24
N SER A 179 -23.16 -3.91 14.05
CA SER A 179 -24.09 -4.93 13.55
C SER A 179 -23.69 -5.47 12.16
N ASN A 180 -23.09 -4.62 11.33
CA ASN A 180 -22.52 -4.98 10.03
C ASN A 180 -21.23 -5.81 10.10
N LEU A 181 -20.68 -6.01 11.29
CA LEU A 181 -19.50 -6.84 11.56
C LEU A 181 -19.87 -8.19 12.18
N THR A 182 -21.14 -8.56 12.16
CA THR A 182 -21.59 -9.88 12.60
C THR A 182 -21.55 -10.87 11.43
N LEU A 183 -20.86 -11.98 11.60
CA LEU A 183 -20.76 -13.07 10.64
C LEU A 183 -21.52 -14.29 11.19
N LEU A 184 -22.54 -14.78 10.47
CA LEU A 184 -23.27 -16.00 10.84
C LEU A 184 -23.67 -16.03 12.33
N ASP A 185 -24.23 -14.90 12.80
CA ASP A 185 -24.60 -14.65 14.20
C ASP A 185 -23.42 -14.52 15.20
N VAL A 186 -22.18 -14.57 14.73
CA VAL A 186 -20.98 -14.35 15.56
C VAL A 186 -20.56 -12.90 15.47
N PRO A 187 -20.61 -12.13 16.56
CA PRO A 187 -20.22 -10.73 16.56
C PRO A 187 -18.70 -10.54 16.43
N PHE A 188 -18.31 -9.39 15.91
CA PHE A 188 -16.93 -8.94 15.92
C PHE A 188 -16.37 -8.90 17.35
N GLY A 189 -15.15 -9.39 17.54
CA GLY A 189 -14.48 -9.40 18.84
C GLY A 189 -14.72 -10.66 19.66
N THR A 190 -15.25 -11.73 19.07
CA THR A 190 -15.29 -13.04 19.69
C THR A 190 -13.91 -13.72 19.72
N GLN A 191 -13.00 -13.30 18.83
CA GLN A 191 -11.56 -13.52 18.98
C GLN A 191 -10.94 -12.22 19.46
N CYS A 192 -10.30 -12.23 20.63
CA CYS A 192 -9.69 -11.05 21.24
C CYS A 192 -8.57 -11.48 22.19
N TRP A 193 -7.36 -11.04 21.91
CA TRP A 193 -6.20 -11.25 22.77
C TRP A 193 -5.32 -10.02 22.76
N GLN A 194 -4.97 -9.48 23.94
CA GLN A 194 -4.15 -8.27 24.10
C GLN A 194 -4.68 -7.06 23.30
N SER A 195 -6.00 -6.97 23.19
CA SER A 195 -6.72 -5.89 22.56
C SER A 195 -8.03 -5.61 23.30
N HIS A 196 -8.64 -4.46 23.02
CA HIS A 196 -9.98 -4.12 23.51
C HIS A 196 -10.84 -3.72 22.32
N ILE A 197 -11.97 -4.37 22.15
CA ILE A 197 -12.88 -4.09 21.04
C ILE A 197 -14.12 -3.41 21.61
N ILE A 198 -14.46 -2.24 21.06
CA ILE A 198 -15.63 -1.44 21.48
C ILE A 198 -16.43 -1.11 20.22
N GLY A 199 -17.52 -1.83 19.98
CA GLY A 199 -18.25 -1.74 18.73
C GLY A 199 -17.38 -2.19 17.55
N ASN A 200 -17.08 -1.29 16.63
CA ASN A 200 -16.21 -1.54 15.48
C ASN A 200 -14.75 -1.06 15.66
N GLU A 201 -14.41 -0.50 16.83
CA GLU A 201 -13.08 0.02 17.14
C GLU A 201 -12.25 -1.01 17.91
N ILE A 202 -11.05 -1.31 17.43
CA ILE A 202 -10.03 -2.08 18.12
C ILE A 202 -9.07 -1.10 18.78
N ILE A 203 -8.85 -1.24 20.07
CA ILE A 203 -7.82 -0.55 20.84
C ILE A 203 -6.74 -1.58 21.17
N TRP A 204 -5.58 -1.45 20.52
CA TRP A 204 -4.46 -2.34 20.74
C TRP A 204 -3.77 -2.02 22.06
N ALA A 205 -3.63 -3.00 22.94
CA ALA A 205 -2.94 -2.79 24.22
C ALA A 205 -1.45 -2.52 24.00
N LYS A 206 -0.91 -1.57 24.77
CA LYS A 206 0.49 -1.15 24.68
C LYS A 206 1.44 -2.25 25.13
N GLY A 207 2.52 -2.46 24.41
CA GLY A 207 3.70 -3.17 24.91
C GLY A 207 3.84 -4.63 24.51
N ASP A 208 3.08 -5.10 23.52
CA ASP A 208 3.26 -6.40 22.92
C ASP A 208 3.46 -6.37 21.41
N SER A 209 4.32 -7.29 20.94
CA SER A 209 4.49 -7.62 19.51
C SER A 209 3.41 -8.60 19.06
N GLY A 210 2.21 -8.45 19.42
CA GLY A 210 1.13 -9.33 19.07
C GLY A 210 -0.17 -8.83 19.68
N GLY A 211 -1.27 -9.31 19.23
CA GLY A 211 -2.60 -9.02 19.69
C GLY A 211 -3.57 -9.41 18.61
N ASP A 212 -4.68 -9.96 18.99
CA ASP A 212 -5.68 -10.48 18.09
C ASP A 212 -6.99 -9.75 18.26
N ALA A 213 -7.65 -9.49 17.16
CA ALA A 213 -9.02 -8.99 17.14
C ALA A 213 -9.75 -9.58 15.94
N GLY A 214 -10.92 -10.16 16.14
CA GLY A 214 -11.63 -10.76 15.01
C GLY A 214 -12.83 -11.62 15.40
N TRP A 215 -13.00 -12.69 14.66
CA TRP A 215 -14.14 -13.59 14.75
C TRP A 215 -13.67 -15.02 15.03
N ASP A 216 -14.23 -15.64 16.05
CA ASP A 216 -14.09 -17.07 16.29
C ASP A 216 -15.30 -17.78 15.70
N LEU A 217 -15.12 -18.36 14.52
CA LEU A 217 -16.13 -19.14 13.79
C LEU A 217 -15.89 -20.66 13.95
N SER A 218 -15.10 -21.08 14.93
CA SER A 218 -14.81 -22.49 15.20
C SER A 218 -16.11 -23.28 15.38
N GLY A 219 -16.25 -24.40 14.67
CA GLY A 219 -17.44 -25.25 14.69
C GLY A 219 -18.60 -24.77 13.82
N ILE A 220 -18.45 -23.67 13.09
CA ILE A 220 -19.42 -23.18 12.10
C ILE A 220 -18.98 -23.66 10.72
N ASP A 221 -19.87 -24.33 10.00
CA ASP A 221 -19.60 -24.77 8.63
C ASP A 221 -19.54 -23.55 7.68
N LEU A 222 -18.35 -23.28 7.13
CA LEU A 222 -18.06 -22.21 6.17
C LEU A 222 -17.93 -22.74 4.74
N SER A 223 -18.20 -24.01 4.47
CA SER A 223 -17.99 -24.64 3.14
C SER A 223 -18.79 -24.03 2.00
N GLU A 224 -19.84 -23.24 2.31
CA GLU A 224 -20.57 -22.45 1.30
C GLU A 224 -19.84 -21.19 0.82
N TYR A 225 -18.74 -20.80 1.48
CA TYR A 225 -17.98 -19.60 1.21
C TYR A 225 -16.54 -19.96 0.86
N ASP A 226 -16.00 -19.25 -0.10
CA ASP A 226 -14.64 -19.49 -0.58
C ASP A 226 -13.65 -18.45 -0.03
N ARG A 227 -14.12 -17.24 0.29
CA ARG A 227 -13.25 -16.12 0.66
C ARG A 227 -13.94 -15.15 1.62
N VAL A 228 -13.11 -14.32 2.24
CA VAL A 228 -13.55 -13.20 3.09
C VAL A 228 -12.96 -11.89 2.57
N ARG A 229 -13.76 -10.82 2.65
CA ARG A 229 -13.35 -9.45 2.37
C ARG A 229 -13.55 -8.61 3.63
N ILE A 230 -12.50 -7.92 4.06
CA ILE A 230 -12.48 -7.03 5.22
C ILE A 230 -12.05 -5.64 4.77
N GLU A 231 -12.84 -4.64 5.12
CA GLU A 231 -12.52 -3.24 4.86
C GLU A 231 -12.25 -2.52 6.19
N ILE A 232 -11.12 -1.83 6.28
CA ILE A 232 -10.72 -1.01 7.41
C ILE A 232 -11.07 0.45 7.10
N GLU A 233 -11.79 1.11 7.99
CA GLU A 233 -12.14 2.52 7.83
C GLU A 233 -10.94 3.42 8.10
N SER A 234 -10.22 3.13 9.18
CA SER A 234 -9.01 3.87 9.58
C SER A 234 -8.14 3.05 10.50
N SER A 235 -6.84 3.32 10.49
CA SER A 235 -5.89 2.75 11.44
C SER A 235 -4.82 3.77 11.78
N THR A 236 -4.38 3.79 13.05
CA THR A 236 -3.20 4.54 13.47
C THR A 236 -1.92 3.71 13.41
N THR A 237 -2.06 2.38 13.20
CA THR A 237 -0.95 1.51 12.84
C THR A 237 -0.98 1.24 11.34
N ASN A 238 0.17 1.31 10.69
CA ASN A 238 0.31 1.01 9.26
C ASN A 238 0.73 -0.45 9.03
N ASP A 239 1.17 -1.12 10.07
CA ASP A 239 1.74 -2.45 10.01
C ASP A 239 0.80 -3.46 10.67
N TYR A 240 -0.20 -3.91 9.91
CA TYR A 240 -1.14 -4.95 10.32
C TYR A 240 -1.52 -5.83 9.13
N GLY A 241 -1.80 -7.09 9.39
CA GLY A 241 -2.26 -8.05 8.40
C GLY A 241 -3.45 -8.86 8.88
N MET A 242 -3.97 -9.69 8.00
CA MET A 242 -5.05 -10.63 8.29
C MET A 242 -4.47 -12.02 8.54
N ARG A 243 -5.12 -12.79 9.39
CA ARG A 243 -4.72 -14.16 9.71
C ARG A 243 -5.93 -15.07 9.68
N LEU A 244 -5.73 -16.27 9.21
CA LEU A 244 -6.60 -17.40 9.47
C LEU A 244 -5.92 -18.33 10.46
N CYS A 245 -6.72 -18.93 11.32
CA CYS A 245 -6.25 -19.90 12.29
C CYS A 245 -7.29 -20.99 12.49
N ASP A 246 -6.86 -22.22 12.66
CA ASP A 246 -7.77 -23.30 13.05
C ASP A 246 -8.29 -23.11 14.49
N SER A 247 -9.29 -23.91 14.86
CA SER A 247 -9.91 -23.83 16.19
C SER A 247 -8.94 -24.12 17.35
N ASN A 248 -7.85 -24.84 17.07
CA ASN A 248 -6.88 -25.28 18.08
C ASN A 248 -5.70 -24.31 18.22
N HIS A 249 -5.59 -23.28 17.37
CA HIS A 249 -4.44 -22.38 17.25
C HIS A 249 -3.13 -23.09 16.86
N GLU A 250 -3.22 -24.16 16.10
CA GLU A 250 -2.05 -24.97 15.69
C GLU A 250 -1.59 -24.62 14.27
N ASN A 251 -2.52 -24.23 13.39
CA ASN A 251 -2.23 -23.91 12.00
C ASN A 251 -2.59 -22.45 11.70
N TRP A 252 -1.64 -21.67 11.16
CA TRP A 252 -1.79 -20.25 10.90
C TRP A 252 -1.39 -19.90 9.48
N HIS A 253 -2.24 -19.13 8.79
CA HIS A 253 -1.95 -18.55 7.50
C HIS A 253 -2.09 -17.02 7.56
N GLY A 254 -1.13 -16.30 7.01
CA GLY A 254 -1.09 -14.85 7.05
C GLY A 254 -1.25 -14.20 5.68
N PHE A 255 -2.02 -13.12 5.63
CA PHE A 255 -2.33 -12.35 4.42
C PHE A 255 -2.01 -10.88 4.65
N ASP A 256 -0.90 -10.43 4.07
CA ASP A 256 -0.42 -9.06 4.24
C ASP A 256 -0.75 -8.19 3.04
N GLN A 257 -1.00 -8.83 1.88
CA GLN A 257 -1.34 -8.15 0.65
C GLN A 257 -2.77 -7.62 0.66
N ARG A 258 -2.94 -6.38 0.23
CA ARG A 258 -4.23 -5.70 0.14
C ARG A 258 -4.69 -5.64 -1.31
N VAL A 259 -5.98 -5.83 -1.56
CA VAL A 259 -6.56 -5.66 -2.90
C VAL A 259 -6.74 -4.20 -3.27
N GLU A 260 -7.03 -3.37 -2.26
CA GLU A 260 -7.19 -1.92 -2.31
C GLU A 260 -6.62 -1.30 -1.04
N PRO A 261 -6.36 0.01 -0.96
CA PRO A 261 -6.05 0.66 0.30
C PRO A 261 -7.07 0.30 1.38
N ASN A 262 -6.57 -0.27 2.48
CA ASN A 262 -7.38 -0.70 3.62
C ASN A 262 -8.41 -1.84 3.34
N VAL A 263 -8.31 -2.54 2.23
CA VAL A 263 -9.16 -3.69 1.89
C VAL A 263 -8.32 -4.94 1.74
N PHE A 264 -8.69 -5.96 2.51
CA PHE A 264 -8.13 -7.30 2.42
C PHE A 264 -9.17 -8.24 1.85
N GLU A 265 -8.75 -9.11 0.94
CA GLU A 265 -9.59 -10.18 0.41
C GLU A 265 -8.72 -11.42 0.19
N PHE A 266 -9.09 -12.53 0.79
CA PHE A 266 -8.29 -13.75 0.77
C PHE A 266 -9.17 -15.00 0.87
N ASN A 267 -8.61 -16.15 0.44
CA ASN A 267 -9.31 -17.42 0.45
C ASN A 267 -9.38 -18.01 1.86
N LEU A 268 -10.55 -18.52 2.23
CA LEU A 268 -10.78 -19.18 3.54
C LEU A 268 -10.05 -20.52 3.65
N SER A 269 -9.69 -21.16 2.52
CA SER A 269 -8.84 -22.35 2.52
C SER A 269 -7.40 -22.07 2.96
N GLY A 270 -6.97 -20.82 2.96
CA GLY A 270 -5.57 -20.46 3.21
C GLY A 270 -4.74 -20.32 1.94
N GLU A 271 -5.27 -20.73 0.77
CA GLU A 271 -4.59 -20.60 -0.51
C GLU A 271 -4.21 -19.14 -0.80
N GLY A 272 -2.97 -18.91 -1.23
CA GLY A 272 -2.45 -17.57 -1.53
C GLY A 272 -1.98 -16.78 -0.30
N ALA A 273 -1.76 -17.43 0.82
CA ALA A 273 -1.19 -16.80 2.02
C ALA A 273 0.23 -16.25 1.75
N SER A 274 0.55 -15.09 2.34
CA SER A 274 1.88 -14.48 2.27
C SER A 274 2.91 -15.29 3.06
N TRP A 275 2.46 -15.95 4.11
CA TRP A 275 3.25 -16.87 4.90
C TRP A 275 2.35 -17.92 5.56
N VAL A 276 2.91 -19.07 5.86
CA VAL A 276 2.23 -20.20 6.49
C VAL A 276 3.10 -20.69 7.64
N ASP A 277 2.47 -20.97 8.78
CA ASP A 277 3.11 -21.64 9.90
C ASP A 277 2.92 -23.15 9.76
N ASP A 278 3.85 -23.95 10.28
CA ASP A 278 3.84 -25.42 10.25
C ASP A 278 3.92 -26.10 8.88
N ASP A 279 3.04 -27.05 8.60
CA ASP A 279 3.12 -27.94 7.44
C ASP A 279 2.39 -27.42 6.18
N GLY A 280 1.79 -26.25 6.26
CA GLY A 280 1.20 -25.58 5.11
C GLY A 280 -0.06 -26.22 4.55
N THR A 281 -0.81 -26.93 5.38
CA THR A 281 -2.07 -27.57 4.96
C THR A 281 -3.21 -26.56 4.87
N ASP A 282 -4.00 -26.67 3.79
CA ASP A 282 -5.22 -25.86 3.62
C ASP A 282 -6.23 -26.12 4.75
N PHE A 283 -6.99 -25.10 5.11
CA PHE A 283 -8.03 -25.21 6.12
C PHE A 283 -9.25 -26.01 5.63
N ASP A 284 -9.76 -26.88 6.50
CA ASP A 284 -11.05 -27.53 6.35
C ASP A 284 -12.17 -26.56 6.80
N THR A 285 -12.69 -25.79 5.87
CA THR A 285 -13.70 -24.76 6.14
C THR A 285 -15.00 -25.32 6.73
N SER A 286 -15.28 -26.63 6.59
CA SER A 286 -16.46 -27.26 7.22
C SER A 286 -16.38 -27.34 8.75
N LYS A 287 -15.19 -27.21 9.31
CA LYS A 287 -14.95 -27.17 10.78
C LYS A 287 -14.98 -25.76 11.35
N GLY A 288 -15.04 -24.76 10.48
CA GLY A 288 -14.89 -23.37 10.87
C GLY A 288 -13.45 -23.02 11.21
N LEU A 289 -13.21 -21.75 11.38
CA LEU A 289 -11.88 -21.17 11.63
C LEU A 289 -12.00 -19.82 12.33
N LYS A 290 -10.88 -19.27 12.74
CA LYS A 290 -10.81 -17.91 13.26
C LYS A 290 -10.30 -16.96 12.19
N ILE A 291 -10.95 -15.80 12.05
CA ILE A 291 -10.53 -14.69 11.18
C ILE A 291 -10.01 -13.59 12.08
N ILE A 292 -8.76 -13.20 11.90
CA ILE A 292 -8.02 -12.38 12.85
C ILE A 292 -7.37 -11.19 12.15
N ILE A 293 -7.50 -10.02 12.74
CA ILE A 293 -6.73 -8.81 12.45
C ILE A 293 -5.59 -8.77 13.46
N GLN A 294 -4.34 -8.69 13.00
CA GLN A 294 -3.16 -8.71 13.85
C GLN A 294 -2.18 -7.58 13.47
N PRO A 295 -1.79 -6.71 14.41
CA PRO A 295 -0.71 -5.75 14.20
C PRO A 295 0.65 -6.43 14.42
N TRP A 296 1.69 -5.96 13.70
CA TRP A 296 3.02 -6.58 13.78
C TRP A 296 3.89 -6.00 14.90
N ASP A 297 4.03 -4.69 14.96
CA ASP A 297 4.88 -4.03 15.95
C ASP A 297 4.16 -2.83 16.58
N ARG A 298 4.11 -2.79 17.91
CA ARG A 298 3.40 -1.79 18.67
C ARG A 298 4.26 -1.19 19.77
N THR A 299 4.65 0.02 19.57
CA THR A 299 5.42 0.80 20.57
C THR A 299 4.53 1.67 21.47
N LYS A 300 3.27 1.90 21.06
CA LYS A 300 2.28 2.74 21.73
C LYS A 300 0.88 2.14 21.60
N GLU A 301 -0.07 2.67 22.36
CA GLU A 301 -1.49 2.38 22.14
C GLU A 301 -1.92 2.87 20.76
N GLU A 302 -2.50 2.01 19.98
CA GLU A 302 -2.94 2.25 18.61
C GLU A 302 -4.38 1.79 18.44
N LYS A 303 -5.03 2.28 17.38
CA LYS A 303 -6.43 2.00 17.10
C LYS A 303 -6.64 1.60 15.65
N THR A 304 -7.57 0.68 15.43
CA THR A 304 -8.04 0.28 14.11
C THR A 304 -9.56 0.25 14.12
N VAL A 305 -10.19 0.89 13.14
CA VAL A 305 -11.65 0.90 12.98
C VAL A 305 -12.00 0.01 11.79
N VAL A 306 -12.76 -1.04 12.04
CA VAL A 306 -13.24 -1.96 11.01
C VAL A 306 -14.52 -1.41 10.41
N LYS A 307 -14.58 -1.29 9.09
CA LYS A 307 -15.74 -0.76 8.36
C LYS A 307 -16.74 -1.85 8.00
N SER A 308 -16.26 -2.95 7.45
CA SER A 308 -17.11 -4.05 7.00
C SER A 308 -16.38 -5.37 6.92
N ILE A 309 -17.15 -6.46 6.98
CA ILE A 309 -16.71 -7.80 6.66
C ILE A 309 -17.76 -8.51 5.83
N GLN A 310 -17.33 -9.33 4.88
CA GLN A 310 -18.22 -10.11 4.02
C GLN A 310 -17.62 -11.48 3.72
N LEU A 311 -18.45 -12.54 3.82
CA LEU A 311 -18.14 -13.86 3.29
C LEU A 311 -18.62 -13.92 1.84
N LEU A 312 -17.79 -14.39 0.94
CA LEU A 312 -18.02 -14.36 -0.50
C LEU A 312 -17.91 -15.77 -1.09
N LYS A 313 -18.70 -16.05 -2.13
CA LYS A 313 -18.61 -17.28 -2.94
C LYS A 313 -17.69 -17.07 -4.12
N GLY A 314 -17.06 -18.14 -4.59
CA GLY A 314 -16.08 -18.13 -5.67
C GLY A 314 -14.69 -17.78 -5.17
N LYS A 315 -13.71 -18.63 -5.53
CA LYS A 315 -12.30 -18.43 -5.16
C LYS A 315 -11.80 -17.09 -5.66
N LYS A 316 -10.90 -16.49 -4.90
CA LYS A 316 -10.15 -15.33 -5.34
C LYS A 316 -9.21 -15.77 -6.45
N THR A 317 -9.36 -15.16 -7.61
CA THR A 317 -8.38 -15.25 -8.69
C THR A 317 -7.42 -14.08 -8.56
N PRO A 318 -6.10 -14.31 -8.59
CA PRO A 318 -5.14 -13.23 -8.73
C PRO A 318 -5.49 -12.35 -9.93
N ASN A 319 -5.18 -11.08 -9.88
CA ASN A 319 -5.32 -10.21 -11.05
C ASN A 319 -4.18 -10.53 -12.03
N GLU A 320 -4.41 -11.52 -12.89
CA GLU A 320 -3.43 -12.00 -13.88
C GLU A 320 -3.01 -10.89 -14.86
N ASP A 321 -3.87 -9.89 -15.09
CA ASP A 321 -3.59 -8.78 -16.01
C ASP A 321 -2.36 -7.95 -15.60
N ILE A 322 -2.00 -7.94 -14.31
CA ILE A 322 -0.84 -7.21 -13.78
C ILE A 322 0.28 -8.14 -13.29
N MET A 323 0.23 -9.41 -13.65
CA MET A 323 1.26 -10.39 -13.30
C MET A 323 2.20 -10.65 -14.49
N ILE A 324 3.45 -10.91 -14.19
CA ILE A 324 4.41 -11.47 -15.16
C ILE A 324 4.59 -12.94 -14.80
N GLU A 325 4.01 -13.83 -15.61
CA GLU A 325 3.89 -15.24 -15.26
C GLU A 325 3.22 -15.35 -13.86
N ASP A 326 3.84 -16.00 -12.91
CA ASP A 326 3.33 -16.13 -11.54
C ASP A 326 3.81 -15.01 -10.59
N ARG A 327 4.44 -13.96 -11.10
CA ARG A 327 5.05 -12.89 -10.31
C ARG A 327 4.09 -11.72 -10.16
N GLN A 328 3.71 -11.43 -8.94
CA GLN A 328 2.81 -10.31 -8.62
C GLN A 328 3.55 -8.97 -8.68
N LEU A 329 2.84 -7.92 -9.08
CA LEU A 329 3.30 -6.54 -8.91
C LEU A 329 3.57 -6.27 -7.42
N GLY A 330 4.74 -5.72 -7.11
CA GLY A 330 5.16 -5.47 -5.73
C GLY A 330 5.99 -6.61 -5.12
N SER A 331 6.31 -7.66 -5.88
CA SER A 331 7.29 -8.67 -5.44
C SER A 331 8.68 -8.08 -5.21
N VAL A 332 8.98 -6.93 -5.83
CA VAL A 332 10.07 -6.02 -5.49
C VAL A 332 9.52 -4.61 -5.37
N GLY A 333 9.98 -3.83 -4.38
CA GLY A 333 9.51 -2.47 -4.15
C GLY A 333 10.45 -1.66 -3.26
N TRP A 334 10.44 -0.34 -3.45
CA TRP A 334 11.17 0.60 -2.63
C TRP A 334 10.47 1.96 -2.64
N GLN A 335 10.10 2.46 -1.44
CA GLN A 335 9.33 3.70 -1.27
C GLN A 335 8.02 3.72 -2.10
N SER A 336 7.31 2.61 -2.10
CA SER A 336 6.05 2.45 -2.83
C SER A 336 5.29 1.23 -2.32
N THR A 337 4.00 1.27 -2.46
CA THR A 337 3.11 0.15 -2.13
C THR A 337 2.26 -0.18 -3.35
N ALA A 338 2.25 -1.45 -3.77
CA ALA A 338 1.36 -1.96 -4.82
C ALA A 338 0.18 -2.71 -4.22
N TYR A 339 -0.96 -2.58 -4.87
CA TYR A 339 -2.19 -3.29 -4.54
C TYR A 339 -2.56 -4.25 -5.67
N GLU A 340 -3.30 -5.30 -5.37
CA GLU A 340 -3.72 -6.28 -6.37
C GLU A 340 -4.64 -5.70 -7.46
N SER A 341 -5.27 -4.57 -7.21
CA SER A 341 -6.01 -3.80 -8.22
C SER A 341 -5.13 -3.16 -9.29
N GLY A 342 -3.80 -3.21 -9.11
CA GLY A 342 -2.85 -2.48 -9.95
C GLY A 342 -2.58 -1.05 -9.48
N LEU A 343 -3.27 -0.60 -8.42
CA LEU A 343 -3.00 0.69 -7.81
C LEU A 343 -1.62 0.69 -7.16
N ILE A 344 -0.87 1.76 -7.37
CA ILE A 344 0.43 2.02 -6.74
C ILE A 344 0.30 3.32 -5.95
N GLU A 345 0.68 3.30 -4.69
CA GLU A 345 0.89 4.49 -3.87
C GLU A 345 2.39 4.75 -3.74
N TRP A 346 2.80 5.95 -4.12
CA TRP A 346 4.19 6.37 -4.09
C TRP A 346 4.50 7.08 -2.77
N GLU A 347 5.61 6.72 -2.14
CA GLU A 347 6.08 7.29 -0.89
C GLU A 347 7.29 8.20 -1.15
N TRP A 348 7.33 9.36 -0.51
CA TRP A 348 8.45 10.28 -0.59
C TRP A 348 9.01 10.55 0.81
N ASP A 349 10.27 10.22 1.02
CA ASP A 349 10.96 10.43 2.29
C ASP A 349 11.61 11.82 2.42
N GLY A 350 11.42 12.68 1.43
CA GLY A 350 12.01 14.02 1.37
C GLY A 350 13.47 14.05 0.89
N LYS A 351 14.07 12.90 0.54
CA LYS A 351 15.47 12.79 0.15
C LYS A 351 15.70 12.08 -1.17
N GLU A 352 14.97 11.00 -1.40
CA GLU A 352 15.17 10.16 -2.58
C GLU A 352 14.09 10.39 -3.62
N ARG A 353 14.50 10.47 -4.88
CA ARG A 353 13.64 10.92 -5.99
C ARG A 353 13.14 9.78 -6.88
N TRP A 354 13.43 8.51 -6.53
CA TRP A 354 13.24 7.37 -7.41
C TRP A 354 12.53 6.21 -6.72
N PRO A 355 11.32 6.42 -6.15
CA PRO A 355 10.55 5.29 -5.68
C PRO A 355 10.20 4.39 -6.86
N ARG A 356 10.12 3.10 -6.59
CA ARG A 356 9.97 2.08 -7.62
C ARG A 356 9.24 0.87 -7.08
N ILE A 357 8.50 0.23 -7.95
CA ILE A 357 7.74 -0.99 -7.68
C ILE A 357 7.82 -1.90 -8.90
N GLY A 358 7.77 -3.20 -8.72
CA GLY A 358 7.89 -4.08 -9.88
C GLY A 358 7.78 -5.55 -9.57
N TRP A 359 8.44 -6.33 -10.41
CA TRP A 359 8.40 -7.78 -10.42
C TRP A 359 9.80 -8.36 -10.28
N ASP A 360 9.97 -9.32 -9.37
CA ASP A 360 11.14 -10.21 -9.33
C ASP A 360 10.95 -11.29 -10.39
N VAL A 361 11.76 -11.24 -11.44
CA VAL A 361 11.62 -12.11 -12.60
C VAL A 361 12.85 -12.99 -12.84
N ARG A 362 13.68 -13.20 -11.81
CA ARG A 362 14.94 -13.97 -11.90
C ARG A 362 14.77 -15.37 -12.48
N ASP A 363 13.62 -15.98 -12.20
CA ASP A 363 13.32 -17.36 -12.64
C ASP A 363 12.40 -17.42 -13.87
N VAL A 364 12.00 -16.26 -14.43
CA VAL A 364 11.14 -16.20 -15.61
C VAL A 364 11.96 -16.46 -16.86
N ASP A 365 11.44 -17.30 -17.75
CA ASP A 365 12.02 -17.56 -19.06
C ASP A 365 11.42 -16.66 -20.13
N PHE A 366 12.13 -15.61 -20.46
CA PHE A 366 11.74 -14.66 -21.50
C PHE A 366 12.14 -15.10 -22.92
N SER A 367 12.69 -16.28 -23.14
CA SER A 367 13.23 -16.70 -24.46
C SER A 367 12.19 -16.71 -25.59
N LYS A 368 10.91 -16.73 -25.26
CA LYS A 368 9.78 -16.70 -26.19
C LYS A 368 9.29 -15.30 -26.51
N TYR A 369 9.75 -14.31 -25.77
CA TYR A 369 9.23 -12.94 -25.82
C TYR A 369 10.32 -11.97 -26.20
N THR A 370 9.96 -10.93 -26.92
CA THR A 370 10.89 -9.88 -27.32
C THR A 370 10.63 -8.57 -26.62
N LYS A 371 9.41 -8.37 -26.15
CA LYS A 371 9.00 -7.13 -25.49
C LYS A 371 8.09 -7.38 -24.30
N ILE A 372 8.07 -6.41 -23.40
CA ILE A 372 7.04 -6.24 -22.41
C ILE A 372 6.29 -4.94 -22.66
N ARG A 373 4.97 -4.99 -22.57
CA ARG A 373 4.08 -3.83 -22.61
C ARG A 373 3.37 -3.69 -21.28
N ILE A 374 3.45 -2.49 -20.69
CA ILE A 374 2.78 -2.14 -19.44
C ILE A 374 1.82 -1.00 -19.74
N GLU A 375 0.52 -1.23 -19.50
CA GLU A 375 -0.53 -0.23 -19.71
C GLU A 375 -0.93 0.43 -18.40
N PHE A 376 -1.16 1.74 -18.46
CA PHE A 376 -1.50 2.58 -17.31
C PHE A 376 -2.85 3.26 -17.48
N GLU A 377 -3.47 3.65 -16.36
CA GLU A 377 -4.63 4.53 -16.37
C GLU A 377 -4.17 5.99 -16.50
N PRO A 378 -4.41 6.65 -17.64
CA PRO A 378 -3.87 8.00 -17.90
C PRO A 378 -4.36 9.06 -16.92
N GLU A 379 -5.60 8.91 -16.42
CA GLU A 379 -6.22 9.89 -15.52
C GLU A 379 -5.73 9.75 -14.08
N ALA A 380 -5.19 8.57 -13.71
CA ALA A 380 -4.69 8.29 -12.38
C ALA A 380 -3.19 8.59 -12.20
N SER A 381 -2.48 8.93 -13.29
CA SER A 381 -1.06 9.24 -13.23
C SER A 381 -0.82 10.68 -13.67
N THR A 382 -0.39 11.52 -12.74
CA THR A 382 -0.08 12.93 -13.00
C THR A 382 1.33 13.16 -13.52
N LEU A 383 2.20 12.15 -13.41
CA LEU A 383 3.62 12.23 -13.76
C LEU A 383 4.00 11.16 -14.81
N PRO A 384 5.02 11.39 -15.64
CA PRO A 384 5.49 10.38 -16.59
C PRO A 384 6.14 9.21 -15.86
N LEU A 385 5.64 8.01 -16.10
CA LEU A 385 6.21 6.77 -15.62
C LEU A 385 7.36 6.31 -16.51
N GLN A 386 8.26 5.53 -15.94
CA GLN A 386 9.36 4.84 -16.59
C GLN A 386 9.32 3.36 -16.29
N VAL A 387 9.81 2.53 -17.19
CA VAL A 387 10.05 1.11 -16.96
C VAL A 387 11.55 0.84 -17.04
N ALA A 388 12.10 0.15 -16.08
CA ALA A 388 13.49 -0.24 -16.06
C ALA A 388 13.65 -1.76 -15.99
N LEU A 389 14.55 -2.31 -16.79
CA LEU A 389 14.97 -3.71 -16.74
C LEU A 389 16.33 -3.78 -16.07
N TYR A 390 16.51 -4.64 -15.09
CA TYR A 390 17.75 -4.78 -14.33
C TYR A 390 18.39 -6.16 -14.45
N GLN A 391 19.73 -6.17 -14.41
CA GLN A 391 20.59 -7.35 -14.42
C GLN A 391 21.59 -7.28 -13.27
N GLY A 392 21.68 -8.33 -12.44
CA GLY A 392 22.60 -8.36 -11.30
C GLY A 392 22.19 -7.39 -10.17
N GLY A 393 20.88 -7.15 -10.01
CA GLY A 393 20.30 -6.20 -9.08
C GLY A 393 20.27 -4.76 -9.62
N PRO A 394 19.95 -3.75 -8.80
CA PRO A 394 19.64 -2.38 -9.25
C PRO A 394 20.85 -1.58 -9.75
N ASP A 395 22.00 -2.20 -9.89
CA ASP A 395 23.27 -1.52 -10.27
C ASP A 395 23.48 -1.41 -11.79
N THR A 396 22.78 -2.21 -12.59
CA THR A 396 22.88 -2.19 -14.06
C THR A 396 21.51 -2.37 -14.66
N GLY A 397 21.03 -1.39 -15.41
CA GLY A 397 19.71 -1.44 -16.01
C GLY A 397 19.61 -0.59 -17.28
N VAL A 398 18.56 -0.84 -18.01
CA VAL A 398 18.11 -0.03 -19.16
C VAL A 398 16.73 0.53 -18.84
N VAL A 399 16.47 1.76 -19.23
CA VAL A 399 15.25 2.49 -18.90
C VAL A 399 14.53 2.94 -20.14
N PHE A 400 13.22 2.80 -20.11
CA PHE A 400 12.29 3.17 -21.16
C PHE A 400 11.28 4.17 -20.60
N ASP A 401 11.18 5.32 -21.22
CA ASP A 401 10.19 6.35 -20.88
C ASP A 401 8.85 6.07 -21.56
N ALA A 402 7.78 6.53 -20.96
CA ALA A 402 6.45 6.44 -21.57
C ALA A 402 6.39 7.21 -22.89
N VAL A 403 6.13 6.52 -23.98
CA VAL A 403 5.89 7.13 -25.31
C VAL A 403 4.52 7.80 -25.36
N SER A 404 3.58 7.27 -24.58
CA SER A 404 2.25 7.85 -24.38
C SER A 404 1.93 7.83 -22.88
N ASN A 405 0.92 8.58 -22.45
CA ASN A 405 0.49 8.55 -21.05
C ASN A 405 -0.26 7.25 -20.68
N SER A 406 -0.39 6.30 -21.60
CA SER A 406 -1.22 5.11 -21.43
C SER A 406 -0.44 3.81 -21.43
N PHE A 407 0.75 3.75 -22.00
CA PHE A 407 1.56 2.52 -21.96
C PHE A 407 3.05 2.77 -22.19
N ILE A 408 3.87 1.81 -21.77
CA ILE A 408 5.30 1.68 -22.09
C ILE A 408 5.53 0.34 -22.74
N GLU A 409 6.28 0.30 -23.84
CA GLU A 409 6.85 -0.94 -24.39
C GLU A 409 8.37 -0.93 -24.18
N ALA A 410 8.89 -1.99 -23.58
CA ALA A 410 10.31 -2.18 -23.36
C ALA A 410 10.79 -3.44 -24.09
N ASN A 411 11.86 -3.30 -24.87
CA ASN A 411 12.51 -4.46 -25.48
C ASN A 411 13.31 -5.23 -24.41
N LEU A 412 13.07 -6.52 -24.32
CA LEU A 412 13.69 -7.38 -23.29
C LEU A 412 15.21 -7.54 -23.47
N ASP A 413 15.72 -7.34 -24.68
CA ASP A 413 17.16 -7.30 -24.95
C ASP A 413 17.82 -5.95 -24.58
N GLY A 414 17.02 -4.98 -24.14
CA GLY A 414 17.46 -3.62 -23.80
C GLY A 414 17.69 -2.71 -25.02
N SER A 415 17.44 -3.19 -26.24
CA SER A 415 17.54 -2.34 -27.42
C SER A 415 16.51 -1.23 -27.40
N TYR A 416 16.86 -0.07 -27.98
CA TYR A 416 16.00 1.11 -28.07
C TYR A 416 15.60 1.71 -26.70
N CYS A 417 16.35 1.42 -25.63
CA CYS A 417 16.16 2.08 -24.36
C CYS A 417 16.47 3.57 -24.45
N ASP A 418 15.80 4.38 -23.64
CA ASP A 418 16.03 5.82 -23.59
C ASP A 418 17.38 6.15 -22.95
N TYR A 419 17.78 5.40 -21.90
CA TYR A 419 19.13 5.50 -21.34
C TYR A 419 19.56 4.22 -20.62
N VAL A 420 20.87 4.08 -20.45
CA VAL A 420 21.49 2.97 -19.71
C VAL A 420 21.92 3.46 -18.34
N TRP A 421 21.38 2.86 -17.31
CA TRP A 421 21.84 3.07 -15.94
C TRP A 421 22.94 2.07 -15.61
N SER A 422 24.10 2.54 -15.24
CA SER A 422 25.21 1.64 -14.92
C SER A 422 26.12 2.24 -13.85
N ASN A 423 26.03 1.69 -12.63
CA ASN A 423 26.98 1.97 -11.56
C ASN A 423 28.13 0.95 -11.51
N LYS A 424 27.93 -0.29 -11.98
CA LYS A 424 28.90 -1.39 -11.83
C LYS A 424 29.06 -2.32 -13.04
N GLY A 425 28.44 -2.06 -14.16
CA GLY A 425 28.52 -2.96 -15.31
C GLY A 425 28.00 -2.36 -16.60
N LYS A 426 28.07 -3.12 -17.69
CA LYS A 426 27.40 -2.80 -18.95
C LYS A 426 26.19 -3.70 -19.08
N TRP A 427 25.10 -3.18 -19.64
CA TRP A 427 23.98 -4.01 -20.05
C TRP A 427 24.46 -5.09 -21.04
N ASP A 428 24.07 -6.31 -20.80
CA ASP A 428 24.42 -7.46 -21.64
C ASP A 428 23.11 -8.15 -22.07
N PRO A 429 22.68 -7.99 -23.33
CA PRO A 429 21.42 -8.56 -23.80
C PRO A 429 21.36 -10.09 -23.76
N SER A 430 22.50 -10.77 -23.56
CA SER A 430 22.55 -12.23 -23.40
C SER A 430 22.29 -12.71 -21.98
N LYS A 431 22.27 -11.79 -20.99
CA LYS A 431 22.02 -12.12 -19.60
C LYS A 431 20.54 -12.04 -19.27
N LYS A 432 20.13 -12.82 -18.27
CA LYS A 432 18.76 -12.77 -17.75
C LYS A 432 18.45 -11.42 -17.12
N ILE A 433 17.19 -11.03 -17.23
CA ILE A 433 16.60 -9.92 -16.48
C ILE A 433 16.27 -10.45 -15.08
N ASP A 434 16.71 -9.75 -14.06
CA ASP A 434 16.45 -10.12 -12.67
C ASP A 434 15.18 -9.45 -12.13
N GLU A 435 14.98 -8.20 -12.50
CA GLU A 435 13.90 -7.37 -11.99
C GLU A 435 13.36 -6.44 -13.08
N ILE A 436 12.05 -6.21 -13.09
CA ILE A 436 11.37 -5.22 -13.91
C ILE A 436 10.72 -4.21 -12.98
N TRP A 437 11.07 -2.95 -13.13
CA TRP A 437 10.60 -1.87 -12.26
C TRP A 437 9.79 -0.84 -13.02
N VAL A 438 8.75 -0.34 -12.37
CA VAL A 438 8.08 0.92 -12.72
C VAL A 438 8.52 1.97 -11.72
N SER A 439 8.81 3.17 -12.19
CA SER A 439 9.28 4.27 -11.35
C SER A 439 8.78 5.61 -11.85
N TYR A 440 8.86 6.61 -11.00
CA TYR A 440 8.70 8.02 -11.33
C TYR A 440 10.04 8.73 -11.43
N ASN A 441 10.13 9.71 -12.32
CA ASN A 441 11.30 10.58 -12.39
C ASN A 441 11.38 11.59 -11.24
N GLU A 442 10.25 12.10 -10.78
CA GLU A 442 10.19 13.08 -9.69
C GLU A 442 8.88 12.93 -8.92
N ILE A 443 8.96 12.58 -7.64
CA ILE A 443 7.85 12.63 -6.71
C ILE A 443 7.98 13.87 -5.85
N SER A 444 6.92 14.64 -5.73
CA SER A 444 6.89 15.88 -4.96
C SER A 444 6.15 15.76 -3.63
N THR A 445 5.28 14.77 -3.50
CA THR A 445 4.47 14.55 -2.29
C THR A 445 4.22 13.07 -2.03
N ASN A 446 3.96 12.71 -0.77
CA ASN A 446 3.50 11.39 -0.41
C ASN A 446 2.08 11.13 -0.91
N GLY A 447 1.82 9.88 -1.30
CA GLY A 447 0.48 9.43 -1.67
C GLY A 447 0.08 9.79 -3.10
N GLU A 448 1.03 10.21 -3.93
CA GLU A 448 0.81 10.22 -5.39
C GLU A 448 0.51 8.80 -5.86
N LYS A 449 -0.36 8.68 -6.85
CA LYS A 449 -0.91 7.38 -7.27
C LYS A 449 -0.71 7.13 -8.75
N SER A 450 -0.60 5.85 -9.09
CA SER A 450 -0.65 5.35 -10.47
C SER A 450 -1.43 4.06 -10.51
N ILE A 451 -2.01 3.72 -11.64
CA ILE A 451 -2.71 2.44 -11.82
C ILE A 451 -2.12 1.73 -13.03
N ILE A 452 -1.60 0.53 -12.84
CA ILE A 452 -1.26 -0.41 -13.91
C ILE A 452 -2.53 -1.18 -14.25
N LYS A 453 -2.93 -1.16 -15.51
CA LYS A 453 -4.09 -1.92 -16.02
C LYS A 453 -3.71 -3.31 -16.44
N SER A 454 -2.61 -3.42 -17.16
CA SER A 454 -2.16 -4.71 -17.66
C SER A 454 -0.65 -4.73 -17.92
N VAL A 455 -0.11 -5.94 -17.88
CA VAL A 455 1.25 -6.26 -18.31
C VAL A 455 1.17 -7.41 -19.30
N THR A 456 1.74 -7.23 -20.47
CA THR A 456 1.70 -8.24 -21.54
C THR A 456 3.09 -8.52 -22.04
N LEU A 457 3.47 -9.77 -22.07
CA LEU A 457 4.67 -10.26 -22.76
C LEU A 457 4.31 -10.48 -24.22
N LEU A 458 5.07 -9.87 -25.13
CA LEU A 458 4.81 -9.88 -26.56
C LEU A 458 5.83 -10.75 -27.28
N ASP A 459 5.34 -11.69 -28.09
CA ASP A 459 6.11 -12.43 -29.07
C ASP A 459 6.49 -11.53 -30.24
N ASP A 460 7.46 -11.98 -31.06
CA ASP A 460 7.76 -11.37 -32.36
C ASP A 460 6.68 -11.67 -33.43
N GLU A 461 5.41 -11.47 -33.14
CA GLU A 461 4.49 -11.23 -34.24
C GLU A 461 4.77 -9.83 -34.78
N VAL A 462 5.64 -9.83 -35.75
CA VAL A 462 5.92 -8.81 -36.76
C VAL A 462 5.03 -7.55 -36.65
N LYS A 463 5.25 -6.70 -35.62
CA LYS A 463 5.03 -5.29 -35.85
C LYS A 463 6.11 -4.86 -36.83
N ALA A 464 5.70 -4.20 -37.91
CA ALA A 464 6.63 -3.67 -38.89
C ALA A 464 7.79 -3.00 -38.14
N PRO A 465 9.05 -3.34 -38.45
CA PRO A 465 10.19 -2.73 -37.80
C PRO A 465 10.00 -1.23 -37.87
N LEU A 466 10.44 -0.51 -36.83
CA LEU A 466 10.67 0.93 -36.96
C LEU A 466 11.28 1.14 -38.31
N PRO A 467 10.72 2.02 -39.17
CA PRO A 467 11.25 2.19 -40.47
C PRO A 467 12.74 2.48 -40.32
N ASP A 468 13.60 1.62 -40.88
CA ASP A 468 15.07 1.75 -40.82
C ASP A 468 15.51 3.19 -41.15
N ASN A 469 14.67 3.91 -41.89
CA ASN A 469 14.84 5.30 -42.23
C ASN A 469 14.71 6.31 -41.08
N LEU A 470 14.19 5.91 -39.89
CA LEU A 470 14.13 6.74 -38.68
C LEU A 470 15.14 6.33 -37.61
N MET A 471 16.04 5.44 -37.97
CA MET A 471 17.10 4.96 -37.09
C MET A 471 18.44 5.60 -37.45
N LEU A 472 19.15 6.08 -36.43
CA LEU A 472 20.54 6.49 -36.56
C LEU A 472 21.42 5.53 -35.75
N ASN A 473 22.15 4.67 -36.41
CA ASN A 473 22.83 3.53 -35.80
C ASN A 473 21.81 2.73 -34.97
N ASN A 474 21.98 2.62 -33.68
CA ASN A 474 21.03 1.94 -32.79
C ASN A 474 20.10 2.90 -32.05
N SER A 475 20.04 4.17 -32.43
CA SER A 475 19.22 5.19 -31.79
C SER A 475 17.96 5.46 -32.59
N LYS A 476 16.81 5.35 -31.98
CA LYS A 476 15.51 5.69 -32.58
C LYS A 476 15.21 7.19 -32.47
N LEU A 477 14.37 7.71 -33.35
CA LEU A 477 13.78 9.03 -33.17
C LEU A 477 13.09 9.12 -31.81
N GLY A 478 13.47 10.11 -31.00
CA GLY A 478 12.95 10.29 -29.64
C GLY A 478 13.84 9.74 -28.54
N SER A 479 15.00 9.11 -28.84
CA SER A 479 15.99 8.72 -27.83
C SER A 479 16.53 9.93 -27.06
N GLU A 480 16.52 11.10 -27.67
CA GLU A 480 16.82 12.38 -27.05
C GLU A 480 15.63 13.31 -27.18
N LYS A 481 15.00 13.64 -26.08
CA LYS A 481 13.81 14.50 -26.05
C LYS A 481 13.84 15.43 -24.84
N ASP A 482 13.67 16.71 -25.12
CA ASP A 482 13.46 17.78 -24.15
C ASP A 482 12.07 18.37 -24.39
N ASN A 483 11.08 18.06 -23.55
CA ASN A 483 9.73 18.63 -23.66
C ASN A 483 9.05 18.42 -25.03
N ALA A 484 9.35 17.32 -25.72
CA ALA A 484 8.69 16.86 -26.92
C ALA A 484 8.30 15.39 -26.76
N LYS A 485 7.30 14.93 -27.51
CA LYS A 485 6.87 13.53 -27.51
C LYS A 485 6.88 12.99 -28.93
N VAL A 486 7.21 11.72 -29.11
CA VAL A 486 7.02 11.01 -30.38
C VAL A 486 5.84 10.07 -30.18
N ASN A 487 4.81 10.21 -31.01
CA ASN A 487 3.64 9.33 -30.94
C ASN A 487 3.88 8.00 -31.68
N GLU A 488 2.88 7.13 -31.66
CA GLU A 488 2.91 5.80 -32.30
C GLU A 488 3.08 5.83 -33.83
N ASN A 489 2.77 6.97 -34.47
CA ASN A 489 2.95 7.21 -35.89
C ASN A 489 4.30 7.89 -36.22
N TYR A 490 5.21 7.93 -35.22
CA TYR A 490 6.51 8.62 -35.32
C TYR A 490 6.44 10.11 -35.58
N GLU A 491 5.30 10.76 -35.28
CA GLU A 491 5.17 12.19 -35.33
C GLU A 491 5.72 12.82 -34.05
N ILE A 492 6.57 13.82 -34.18
CA ILE A 492 7.03 14.63 -33.04
C ILE A 492 5.89 15.57 -32.65
N ILE A 493 5.44 15.51 -31.41
CA ILE A 493 4.44 16.40 -30.83
C ILE A 493 5.18 17.40 -29.94
N TRP A 494 5.13 18.68 -30.35
CA TRP A 494 5.80 19.74 -29.60
C TRP A 494 4.96 20.20 -28.40
N SER A 495 5.58 20.34 -27.27
CA SER A 495 4.98 20.97 -26.09
C SER A 495 5.31 22.46 -26.04
N LYS A 496 4.51 23.23 -25.32
CA LYS A 496 4.73 24.67 -25.08
C LYS A 496 5.95 24.86 -24.16
N SER A 497 7.14 24.80 -24.73
CA SER A 497 8.39 24.99 -24.01
C SER A 497 9.40 25.74 -24.90
N ASN A 498 10.19 26.61 -24.28
CA ASN A 498 11.28 27.30 -24.96
C ASN A 498 12.46 26.38 -25.33
N TYR A 499 12.42 25.12 -24.87
CA TYR A 499 13.50 24.15 -25.01
C TYR A 499 13.01 22.80 -25.54
N ALA A 500 11.89 22.78 -26.26
CA ALA A 500 11.40 21.54 -26.86
C ALA A 500 12.38 21.05 -27.93
N ALA A 501 12.86 19.82 -27.78
CA ALA A 501 13.75 19.17 -28.72
C ALA A 501 13.45 17.67 -28.81
N CYS A 502 13.71 17.05 -29.96
CA CYS A 502 13.54 15.62 -30.18
C CYS A 502 14.51 15.14 -31.25
N GLY A 503 15.12 14.00 -31.05
CA GLY A 503 16.11 13.50 -32.02
C GLY A 503 16.73 12.15 -31.64
N TRP A 504 18.02 12.06 -31.86
CA TRP A 504 18.79 10.82 -31.75
C TRP A 504 20.06 11.01 -30.94
N ARG A 505 20.49 9.97 -30.24
CA ARG A 505 21.87 9.80 -29.77
C ARG A 505 22.71 9.12 -30.82
N TYR A 506 23.99 9.41 -30.83
CA TYR A 506 24.96 8.67 -31.61
C TYR A 506 26.26 8.46 -30.82
N GLU A 507 26.96 7.37 -31.10
CA GLU A 507 28.28 7.10 -30.51
C GLU A 507 29.38 7.59 -31.43
N ASP A 508 29.31 7.23 -32.72
CA ASP A 508 30.18 7.68 -33.78
C ASP A 508 29.39 7.82 -35.07
N LEU A 509 29.71 8.84 -35.89
CA LEU A 509 29.16 9.02 -37.22
C LEU A 509 30.24 8.77 -38.27
N GLU A 510 30.21 7.61 -38.87
CA GLU A 510 31.08 7.21 -39.96
C GLU A 510 30.39 7.46 -41.29
N GLY A 511 30.88 8.38 -42.12
CA GLY A 511 30.32 8.72 -43.42
C GLY A 511 30.77 10.10 -43.89
N ASP A 512 30.33 10.49 -45.08
CA ASP A 512 30.61 11.78 -45.67
C ASP A 512 29.57 12.82 -45.29
N TYR A 513 28.31 12.40 -45.19
CA TYR A 513 27.18 13.29 -44.92
C TYR A 513 26.19 12.63 -43.95
N LEU A 514 25.63 13.46 -43.06
CA LEU A 514 24.40 13.18 -42.34
C LEU A 514 23.26 13.94 -43.01
N GLU A 515 22.16 13.28 -43.38
CA GLU A 515 20.98 13.90 -43.97
C GLU A 515 19.71 13.53 -43.21
N ILE A 516 18.91 14.54 -42.87
CA ILE A 516 17.60 14.39 -42.24
C ILE A 516 16.58 15.08 -43.13
N LYS A 517 15.52 14.36 -43.49
CA LYS A 517 14.38 14.90 -44.26
C LYS A 517 13.13 14.88 -43.40
N VAL A 518 12.45 16.02 -43.40
CA VAL A 518 11.14 16.19 -42.75
C VAL A 518 10.08 16.28 -43.84
N SER A 519 9.06 15.43 -43.77
CA SER A 519 7.98 15.41 -44.76
C SER A 519 6.93 16.51 -44.53
N SER A 520 6.68 16.86 -43.27
CA SER A 520 5.79 17.95 -42.89
C SER A 520 6.14 18.51 -41.50
N THR A 521 5.86 19.77 -41.29
CA THR A 521 6.03 20.44 -40.00
C THR A 521 5.08 21.61 -39.83
N ASP A 522 4.53 21.74 -38.61
CA ASP A 522 3.69 22.89 -38.22
C ASP A 522 4.50 24.06 -37.63
N VAL A 523 5.81 23.87 -37.46
CA VAL A 523 6.71 24.85 -36.83
C VAL A 523 7.97 25.06 -37.69
N PRO A 524 8.56 26.25 -37.73
CA PRO A 524 9.90 26.41 -38.26
C PRO A 524 10.89 25.57 -37.50
N LEU A 525 11.71 24.77 -38.16
CA LEU A 525 12.62 23.85 -37.56
C LEU A 525 14.06 24.35 -37.52
N ARG A 526 14.79 23.88 -36.58
CA ARG A 526 16.23 24.00 -36.42
C ARG A 526 16.81 22.64 -36.05
N LEU A 527 17.93 22.30 -36.63
CA LEU A 527 18.74 21.16 -36.21
C LEU A 527 19.80 21.65 -35.24
N ARG A 528 19.90 21.02 -34.09
CA ARG A 528 20.93 21.23 -33.07
C ARG A 528 21.80 19.98 -32.96
N ILE A 529 23.09 20.15 -32.96
CA ILE A 529 24.04 19.06 -32.77
C ILE A 529 24.90 19.37 -31.55
N ARG A 530 24.99 18.42 -30.65
CA ARG A 530 25.86 18.43 -29.48
C ARG A 530 26.84 17.27 -29.57
N THR A 531 28.02 17.41 -28.98
CA THR A 531 28.97 16.32 -28.81
C THR A 531 29.28 16.15 -27.31
N LYS A 532 29.57 14.93 -26.88
CA LYS A 532 29.97 14.66 -25.48
C LYS A 532 31.27 15.41 -25.08
N ILE A 533 32.12 15.72 -26.05
CA ILE A 533 33.39 16.42 -25.80
C ILE A 533 33.16 17.92 -25.52
N ASN A 534 32.05 18.47 -25.99
CA ASN A 534 31.71 19.88 -25.87
C ASN A 534 30.25 20.06 -25.44
N GLU A 535 29.90 19.54 -24.27
CA GLU A 535 28.52 19.57 -23.74
C GLU A 535 27.89 20.96 -23.68
N ASN A 536 28.69 22.02 -23.58
CA ASN A 536 28.25 23.40 -23.51
C ASN A 536 28.24 24.11 -24.88
N GLU A 537 28.66 23.44 -25.94
CA GLU A 537 28.72 24.02 -27.28
C GLU A 537 27.80 23.23 -28.23
N ALA A 538 26.80 23.87 -28.76
CA ALA A 538 25.92 23.28 -29.76
C ALA A 538 26.03 24.04 -31.09
N SER A 539 25.94 23.30 -32.17
CA SER A 539 25.79 23.89 -33.51
C SER A 539 24.33 23.91 -33.91
N TYR A 540 23.93 24.96 -34.57
CA TYR A 540 22.56 25.17 -34.99
C TYR A 540 22.47 25.40 -36.51
N ILE A 541 21.51 24.73 -37.14
CA ILE A 541 21.24 24.83 -38.56
C ILE A 541 19.76 25.09 -38.76
N ASP A 542 19.39 26.30 -39.19
CA ASP A 542 17.99 26.63 -39.45
C ASP A 542 17.51 26.01 -40.77
N ASP A 543 16.26 25.54 -40.78
CA ASP A 543 15.60 25.10 -42.01
C ASP A 543 15.50 26.26 -43.00
N ASP A 544 15.90 26.04 -44.23
CA ASP A 544 15.80 27.03 -45.30
C ASP A 544 14.48 26.94 -46.11
N GLY A 545 13.53 26.19 -45.60
CA GLY A 545 12.25 25.86 -46.20
C GLY A 545 12.29 24.67 -47.17
N SER A 546 13.40 23.99 -47.26
CA SER A 546 13.52 22.73 -48.01
C SER A 546 13.10 21.51 -47.18
N HIS A 547 13.07 21.65 -45.87
CA HIS A 547 12.84 20.57 -44.89
C HIS A 547 13.89 19.44 -44.99
N ILE A 548 15.09 19.76 -45.53
CA ILE A 548 16.21 18.82 -45.62
C ILE A 548 17.43 19.45 -44.96
N PHE A 549 17.88 18.80 -43.88
CA PHE A 549 19.13 19.14 -43.19
C PHE A 549 20.23 18.23 -43.71
N ARG A 550 21.29 18.77 -44.26
CA ARG A 550 22.44 17.99 -44.73
C ARG A 550 23.75 18.59 -44.21
N ILE A 551 24.53 17.74 -43.53
CA ILE A 551 25.76 18.11 -42.90
C ILE A 551 26.90 17.34 -43.51
N ASN A 552 27.97 18.02 -43.88
CA ASN A 552 29.22 17.37 -44.26
C ASN A 552 30.03 17.02 -43.00
N LEU A 553 30.15 15.73 -42.74
CA LEU A 553 30.84 15.23 -41.55
C LEU A 553 32.37 15.40 -41.63
N LYS A 554 32.94 15.43 -42.80
CA LYS A 554 34.38 15.57 -43.01
C LYS A 554 34.87 17.01 -42.92
N ASN A 555 34.18 17.94 -43.51
CA ASN A 555 34.62 19.33 -43.61
C ASN A 555 33.81 20.31 -42.77
N LYS A 556 32.89 19.79 -41.97
CA LYS A 556 32.07 20.56 -41.02
C LYS A 556 31.20 21.64 -41.62
N LYS A 557 30.77 21.48 -42.88
CA LYS A 557 29.88 22.39 -43.57
C LYS A 557 28.50 21.78 -43.76
N GLN A 558 27.49 22.57 -43.47
CA GLN A 558 26.11 22.18 -43.84
C GLN A 558 25.90 22.34 -45.33
N ILE A 559 25.12 21.46 -45.92
CA ILE A 559 24.63 21.55 -47.28
C ILE A 559 23.12 21.44 -47.24
N ASN A 560 22.41 22.46 -47.69
CA ASN A 560 20.96 22.40 -47.81
C ASN A 560 20.51 21.71 -49.13
N ALA A 561 19.21 21.46 -49.30
CA ALA A 561 18.66 20.80 -50.48
C ALA A 561 18.92 21.56 -51.81
N LYS A 562 19.24 22.83 -51.73
CA LYS A 562 19.59 23.66 -52.90
C LYS A 562 21.08 23.57 -53.26
N GLY A 563 21.84 22.77 -52.54
CA GLY A 563 23.28 22.62 -52.75
C GLY A 563 24.13 23.78 -52.24
N ASN A 564 23.52 24.72 -51.50
CA ASN A 564 24.26 25.84 -50.91
C ASN A 564 25.01 25.37 -49.68
N THR A 565 26.30 25.70 -49.58
CA THR A 565 27.13 25.38 -48.45
C THR A 565 27.19 26.57 -47.51
N LYS A 566 26.86 26.36 -46.23
CA LYS A 566 27.01 27.37 -45.18
C LYS A 566 27.99 26.88 -44.14
N ALA A 567 28.75 27.80 -43.56
CA ALA A 567 29.56 27.49 -42.39
C ALA A 567 28.63 27.30 -41.18
N PRO A 568 28.78 26.22 -40.44
CA PRO A 568 28.03 26.03 -39.19
C PRO A 568 28.37 27.09 -38.15
N GLU A 569 27.44 27.40 -37.24
CA GLU A 569 27.69 28.43 -36.22
C GLU A 569 28.82 28.08 -35.25
N TRP A 570 29.17 26.81 -35.09
CA TRP A 570 30.31 26.41 -34.27
C TRP A 570 31.69 26.82 -34.83
N GLU A 571 31.78 27.26 -36.08
CA GLU A 571 33.03 27.86 -36.59
C GLU A 571 33.43 29.12 -35.83
N LYS A 572 32.53 29.71 -35.07
CA LYS A 572 32.83 30.77 -34.10
C LYS A 572 33.58 30.26 -32.88
N SER A 573 33.54 28.94 -32.61
CA SER A 573 34.27 28.27 -31.57
C SER A 573 35.72 28.03 -32.00
N THR A 574 36.65 28.26 -31.11
CA THR A 574 38.10 28.00 -31.36
C THR A 574 38.45 26.50 -31.32
N LYS A 575 37.50 25.64 -31.02
CA LYS A 575 37.68 24.18 -30.91
C LYS A 575 37.09 23.47 -32.13
N ALA A 576 37.84 22.50 -32.67
CA ALA A 576 37.34 21.66 -33.76
C ALA A 576 36.15 20.83 -33.29
N PHE A 577 35.07 20.87 -34.09
CA PHE A 577 33.90 20.02 -33.83
C PHE A 577 34.26 18.57 -34.21
N ASN A 578 34.07 17.67 -33.28
CA ASN A 578 34.40 16.26 -33.48
C ASN A 578 33.11 15.42 -33.30
N TYR A 579 32.71 14.71 -34.35
CA TYR A 579 31.57 13.79 -34.33
C TYR A 579 31.91 12.43 -33.70
N GLN A 580 33.20 12.14 -33.49
CA GLN A 580 33.63 10.91 -32.81
C GLN A 580 33.45 11.04 -31.32
N GLY A 581 33.13 9.93 -30.66
CA GLY A 581 32.94 9.87 -29.20
C GLY A 581 31.54 10.24 -28.71
N GLY A 582 30.60 10.30 -29.63
CA GLY A 582 29.18 10.39 -29.32
C GLY A 582 28.62 11.80 -29.13
N GLY A 583 27.30 11.88 -29.16
CA GLY A 583 26.56 13.13 -29.01
C GLY A 583 25.08 12.98 -29.30
N GLU A 584 24.45 14.13 -29.56
CA GLU A 584 23.02 14.26 -29.81
C GLU A 584 22.78 15.02 -31.11
N ILE A 585 21.80 14.57 -31.86
CA ILE A 585 21.25 15.26 -33.03
C ILE A 585 19.79 15.53 -32.77
N LEU A 586 19.42 16.78 -32.64
CA LEU A 586 18.14 17.21 -32.16
C LEU A 586 17.44 18.11 -33.18
N LEU A 587 16.20 17.82 -33.49
CA LEU A 587 15.28 18.76 -34.12
C LEU A 587 14.65 19.61 -33.03
N GLU A 588 14.59 20.90 -33.20
CA GLU A 588 13.93 21.84 -32.31
C GLU A 588 13.21 22.91 -33.11
N PRO A 589 12.17 23.52 -32.54
CA PRO A 589 11.56 24.67 -33.16
C PRO A 589 12.52 25.87 -33.18
N ALA A 590 12.67 26.51 -34.33
CA ALA A 590 13.68 27.55 -34.58
C ALA A 590 13.44 28.88 -33.86
N SER A 591 12.23 29.20 -33.44
CA SER A 591 11.92 30.46 -32.74
C SER A 591 10.61 30.42 -31.97
N GLY A 592 10.63 30.94 -30.74
CA GLY A 592 9.46 31.47 -30.06
C GLY A 592 8.55 30.48 -29.37
N VAL A 593 7.47 31.00 -28.85
CA VAL A 593 6.45 30.26 -28.10
C VAL A 593 5.54 29.48 -29.03
N TYR A 594 5.54 28.15 -28.93
CA TYR A 594 4.65 27.28 -29.69
C TYR A 594 3.36 27.04 -28.94
N LYS A 595 2.30 26.71 -29.70
CA LYS A 595 1.09 26.12 -29.11
C LYS A 595 1.32 24.61 -28.92
N ASP A 596 0.85 24.07 -27.83
CA ASP A 596 0.86 22.63 -27.60
C ASP A 596 0.18 21.86 -28.75
N GLY A 597 0.71 20.69 -29.06
CA GLY A 597 0.15 19.80 -30.05
C GLY A 597 0.52 20.07 -31.48
N LYS A 598 1.43 21.03 -31.76
CA LYS A 598 2.04 21.20 -33.09
C LYS A 598 2.86 19.96 -33.43
N LYS A 599 2.87 19.58 -34.72
CA LYS A 599 3.46 18.34 -35.18
C LYS A 599 4.60 18.54 -36.19
N THR A 600 5.50 17.55 -36.20
CA THR A 600 6.54 17.40 -37.22
C THR A 600 6.67 15.91 -37.56
N VAL A 601 6.70 15.58 -38.84
CA VAL A 601 6.87 14.22 -39.35
C VAL A 601 8.23 14.10 -40.01
N VAL A 602 9.10 13.26 -39.46
CA VAL A 602 10.40 12.95 -40.05
C VAL A 602 10.23 11.84 -41.08
N GLU A 603 10.75 12.05 -42.30
CA GLU A 603 10.70 11.05 -43.36
C GLU A 603 11.87 10.06 -43.25
N TYR A 604 13.07 10.57 -43.02
CA TYR A 604 14.24 9.72 -42.77
C TYR A 604 15.39 10.49 -42.10
N ILE A 605 16.30 9.72 -41.50
CA ILE A 605 17.67 10.07 -41.15
C ILE A 605 18.61 9.04 -41.76
N LYS A 606 19.70 9.49 -42.37
CA LYS A 606 20.73 8.60 -42.95
C LYS A 606 22.11 9.23 -42.86
N VAL A 607 23.11 8.36 -42.79
CA VAL A 607 24.53 8.69 -42.94
C VAL A 607 25.01 8.08 -44.27
N GLU A 608 25.63 8.90 -45.15
CA GLU A 608 26.12 8.50 -46.48
C GLU A 608 27.65 8.55 -46.52
#